data_2aaeaf83264d9ae7022f41a83087de77
#
_entry.id   2aaeaf83264d9ae7022f41a83087de77
#
_cell.length_a   1.000
_cell.length_b   1.000
_cell.length_c   1.000
_cell.angle_alpha   90.00
_cell.angle_beta   90.00
_cell.angle_gamma   90.00
#
_symmetry.space_group_name_H-M   'P 1'
#
loop_
_entity.id
_entity.type
_entity.pdbx_description
1 polymer ?
#
loop_
_entity_poly.entity_id
_entity_poly.type
_entity_poly.pdbx_seq_one_letter_code
_entity_poly.pdbx_strand_id
1 'polypeptide(L)'
;MPAPNSNFKERALAAFATVASTPGSKKPDPIIVADKVTRRFGGLTAVNVDHVEIQRGSITALIGPNGAGKTTFFNLLTGFDSVDEGSWTLNGEVISGTPPHKVARKGMVRTFQLTKALFRLSVIDNMRLAATNQRGESFIRGLFPFIWKKQEEAITLQAEELLTRFKLIDKRDDFAAALSGGQRKLLEMARALMVKPEIVMLDEPMAGVNPALKQSLLGHIKDLREEGMTVLFVEHDMDMVRDISDWVIVMAEGKIVAEGTPDSVMGNQAVIDAYLGAHHDVSLDEGR
;
A
#
# COMPACT_ATOMS: atom_id res chain seq x y z
N MET A 1 -11.33 5.91 20.36
CA MET A 1 -12.02 6.16 19.07
C MET A 1 -12.06 7.66 18.84
N PRO A 2 -11.54 8.21 17.75
CA PRO A 2 -11.74 9.62 17.42
C PRO A 2 -13.23 9.85 17.06
N ALA A 3 -13.71 11.06 17.30
CA ALA A 3 -15.09 11.45 17.10
C ALA A 3 -15.57 11.25 15.64
N PRO A 4 -16.84 10.87 15.41
CA PRO A 4 -17.36 10.48 14.09
C PRO A 4 -17.58 11.63 13.09
N ASN A 5 -16.93 12.80 13.25
CA ASN A 5 -17.11 13.98 12.42
C ASN A 5 -15.80 14.60 11.87
N SER A 6 -14.70 13.84 11.80
CA SER A 6 -13.54 14.34 11.08
C SER A 6 -13.60 13.89 9.61
N ASN A 7 -13.98 14.80 8.72
CA ASN A 7 -13.92 14.58 7.27
C ASN A 7 -12.44 14.51 6.86
N PHE A 8 -11.84 13.31 6.97
CA PHE A 8 -10.42 13.09 6.64
C PHE A 8 -10.12 13.45 5.19
N LYS A 9 -11.07 13.25 4.28
CA LYS A 9 -10.92 13.70 2.89
C LYS A 9 -10.71 15.21 2.79
N GLU A 10 -11.55 16.02 3.47
CA GLU A 10 -11.39 17.48 3.45
C GLU A 10 -10.05 17.90 4.05
N ARG A 11 -9.59 17.23 5.10
CA ARG A 11 -8.27 17.49 5.71
C ARG A 11 -7.14 17.16 4.76
N ALA A 12 -7.19 16.03 4.05
CA ALA A 12 -6.21 15.67 3.03
C ALA A 12 -6.19 16.70 1.89
N LEU A 13 -7.35 17.06 1.37
CA LEU A 13 -7.46 18.10 0.32
C LEU A 13 -6.96 19.46 0.79
N ALA A 14 -7.28 19.88 2.01
CA ALA A 14 -6.78 21.12 2.60
C ALA A 14 -5.24 21.09 2.77
N ALA A 15 -4.67 19.94 3.16
CA ALA A 15 -3.23 19.79 3.26
C ALA A 15 -2.54 20.00 1.90
N PHE A 16 -3.15 19.52 0.82
CA PHE A 16 -2.59 19.67 -0.52
C PHE A 16 -2.85 21.03 -1.18
N ALA A 17 -3.79 21.85 -0.66
CA ALA A 17 -4.15 23.13 -1.25
C ALA A 17 -2.97 24.12 -1.34
N THR A 18 -1.97 23.98 -0.46
CA THR A 18 -0.76 24.84 -0.41
C THR A 18 0.48 24.14 -0.96
N VAL A 19 0.37 22.88 -1.39
CA VAL A 19 1.51 22.09 -1.90
C VAL A 19 1.67 22.33 -3.40
N ALA A 20 2.89 22.67 -3.82
CA ALA A 20 3.19 22.85 -5.24
C ALA A 20 3.10 21.52 -6.00
N SER A 21 2.54 21.53 -7.21
CA SER A 21 2.49 20.35 -8.09
C SER A 21 3.82 20.17 -8.85
N THR A 22 4.92 19.99 -8.10
CA THR A 22 6.27 19.82 -8.64
C THR A 22 6.98 18.68 -7.94
N PRO A 23 7.83 17.89 -8.64
CA PRO A 23 8.58 16.79 -8.03
C PRO A 23 9.34 17.20 -6.77
N GLY A 24 9.24 16.40 -5.71
CA GLY A 24 9.91 16.65 -4.43
C GLY A 24 9.25 17.73 -3.56
N SER A 25 7.99 18.07 -3.79
CA SER A 25 7.26 19.02 -2.96
C SER A 25 7.04 18.52 -1.55
N LYS A 26 7.38 19.36 -0.57
CA LYS A 26 7.17 19.06 0.86
C LYS A 26 5.70 19.04 1.21
N LYS A 27 5.32 18.09 2.09
CA LYS A 27 3.96 17.93 2.61
C LYS A 27 3.87 18.50 4.03
N PRO A 28 2.71 18.99 4.45
CA PRO A 28 2.53 19.57 5.80
C PRO A 28 2.75 18.57 6.94
N ASP A 29 2.36 17.31 6.76
CA ASP A 29 2.52 16.24 7.74
C ASP A 29 2.90 14.92 7.04
N PRO A 30 4.18 14.76 6.63
CA PRO A 30 4.61 13.58 5.91
C PRO A 30 4.74 12.37 6.86
N ILE A 31 4.09 11.25 6.50
CA ILE A 31 4.28 9.96 7.19
C ILE A 31 5.52 9.23 6.67
N ILE A 32 5.83 9.35 5.37
CA ILE A 32 7.05 8.85 4.73
C ILE A 32 7.79 10.04 4.14
N VAL A 33 9.11 10.06 4.34
CA VAL A 33 10.05 10.94 3.63
C VAL A 33 11.16 10.07 3.08
N ALA A 34 11.42 10.14 1.78
CA ALA A 34 12.54 9.46 1.13
C ALA A 34 13.46 10.49 0.49
N ASP A 35 14.76 10.43 0.84
CA ASP A 35 15.78 11.38 0.44
C ASP A 35 16.93 10.66 -0.27
N LYS A 36 17.23 11.09 -1.51
CA LYS A 36 18.35 10.61 -2.35
C LYS A 36 18.40 9.09 -2.47
N VAL A 37 17.22 8.46 -2.52
CA VAL A 37 17.07 7.00 -2.54
C VAL A 37 17.48 6.47 -3.91
N THR A 38 18.57 5.68 -3.93
CA THR A 38 19.09 5.06 -5.14
C THR A 38 19.12 3.54 -4.99
N ARG A 39 18.75 2.84 -6.07
CA ARG A 39 18.90 1.39 -6.21
C ARG A 39 19.37 1.02 -7.59
N ARG A 40 20.46 0.21 -7.64
CA ARG A 40 21.09 -0.26 -8.88
C ARG A 40 21.07 -1.79 -8.94
N PHE A 41 20.90 -2.32 -10.12
CA PHE A 41 21.07 -3.74 -10.42
C PHE A 41 22.09 -3.88 -11.53
N GLY A 42 23.33 -4.26 -11.17
CA GLY A 42 24.43 -4.21 -12.10
C GLY A 42 24.65 -2.80 -12.66
N GLY A 43 24.58 -2.64 -13.98
CA GLY A 43 24.72 -1.33 -14.65
C GLY A 43 23.43 -0.49 -14.72
N LEU A 44 22.28 -1.05 -14.33
CA LEU A 44 20.99 -0.38 -14.42
C LEU A 44 20.65 0.31 -13.10
N THR A 45 20.38 1.62 -13.15
CA THR A 45 19.80 2.36 -12.03
C THR A 45 18.27 2.25 -12.08
N ALA A 46 17.68 1.39 -11.24
CA ALA A 46 16.25 1.12 -11.23
C ALA A 46 15.45 2.16 -10.44
N VAL A 47 16.08 2.80 -9.44
CA VAL A 47 15.49 3.90 -8.65
C VAL A 47 16.56 4.95 -8.41
N ASN A 48 16.21 6.22 -8.63
CA ASN A 48 17.01 7.40 -8.34
C ASN A 48 16.08 8.56 -7.98
N VAL A 49 15.55 8.52 -6.77
CA VAL A 49 14.58 9.49 -6.24
C VAL A 49 15.31 10.50 -5.38
N ASP A 50 15.35 11.76 -5.80
CA ASP A 50 16.00 12.83 -5.05
C ASP A 50 15.25 13.14 -3.75
N HIS A 51 13.93 13.37 -3.84
CA HIS A 51 13.07 13.62 -2.69
C HIS A 51 11.63 13.24 -2.99
N VAL A 52 10.94 12.61 -2.04
CA VAL A 52 9.50 12.38 -2.10
C VAL A 52 8.91 12.24 -0.70
N GLU A 53 7.74 12.84 -0.50
CA GLU A 53 7.00 12.78 0.75
C GLU A 53 5.58 12.24 0.51
N ILE A 54 5.10 11.40 1.44
CA ILE A 54 3.72 10.89 1.46
C ILE A 54 2.99 11.57 2.61
N GLN A 55 1.90 12.28 2.29
CA GLN A 55 1.06 12.96 3.28
C GLN A 55 0.29 11.96 4.13
N ARG A 56 0.27 12.16 5.44
CA ARG A 56 -0.53 11.36 6.39
C ARG A 56 -2.03 11.53 6.12
N GLY A 57 -2.78 10.44 6.27
CA GLY A 57 -4.24 10.43 6.15
C GLY A 57 -4.75 10.71 4.75
N SER A 58 -3.91 10.54 3.73
CA SER A 58 -4.28 10.72 2.32
C SER A 58 -4.23 9.41 1.54
N ILE A 59 -4.85 9.40 0.38
CA ILE A 59 -4.69 8.36 -0.64
C ILE A 59 -3.73 8.92 -1.71
N THR A 60 -2.51 8.36 -1.78
CA THR A 60 -1.51 8.72 -2.78
C THR A 60 -1.35 7.60 -3.81
N ALA A 61 -1.45 7.94 -5.09
CA ALA A 61 -1.14 7.00 -6.18
C ALA A 61 0.30 7.16 -6.64
N LEU A 62 1.00 6.05 -6.88
CA LEU A 62 2.27 5.98 -7.59
C LEU A 62 2.03 5.36 -8.96
N ILE A 63 2.17 6.17 -10.00
CA ILE A 63 1.91 5.77 -11.39
C ILE A 63 3.18 5.89 -12.24
N GLY A 64 3.13 5.39 -13.46
CA GLY A 64 4.21 5.47 -14.44
C GLY A 64 4.23 4.25 -15.37
N PRO A 65 4.97 4.31 -16.46
CA PRO A 65 5.07 3.21 -17.43
C PRO A 65 5.70 1.95 -16.81
N ASN A 66 5.62 0.84 -17.55
CA ASN A 66 6.32 -0.38 -17.18
C ASN A 66 7.82 -0.13 -17.16
N GLY A 67 8.53 -0.70 -16.19
CA GLY A 67 9.96 -0.45 -16.02
C GLY A 67 10.33 0.88 -15.33
N ALA A 68 9.37 1.74 -15.00
CA ALA A 68 9.62 3.05 -14.35
C ALA A 68 10.28 2.96 -12.95
N GLY A 69 10.38 1.77 -12.34
CA GLY A 69 10.96 1.58 -11.01
C GLY A 69 9.95 1.52 -9.86
N LYS A 70 8.64 1.60 -10.11
CA LYS A 70 7.57 1.62 -9.10
C LYS A 70 7.66 0.45 -8.11
N THR A 71 7.68 -0.78 -8.60
CA THR A 71 7.77 -1.99 -7.77
C THR A 71 9.07 -2.04 -6.97
N THR A 72 10.19 -1.61 -7.57
CA THR A 72 11.47 -1.50 -6.87
C THR A 72 11.38 -0.48 -5.75
N PHE A 73 10.82 0.70 -5.99
CA PHE A 73 10.62 1.72 -4.97
C PHE A 73 9.72 1.24 -3.83
N PHE A 74 8.62 0.54 -4.15
CA PHE A 74 7.77 -0.13 -3.14
C PHE A 74 8.55 -1.17 -2.31
N ASN A 75 9.43 -1.96 -2.96
CA ASN A 75 10.28 -2.92 -2.26
C ASN A 75 11.24 -2.24 -1.29
N LEU A 76 11.84 -1.12 -1.69
CA LEU A 76 12.71 -0.33 -0.83
C LEU A 76 11.97 0.20 0.41
N LEU A 77 10.80 0.82 0.22
CA LEU A 77 9.98 1.36 1.31
C LEU A 77 9.46 0.28 2.26
N THR A 78 9.31 -0.95 1.81
CA THR A 78 8.79 -2.05 2.63
C THR A 78 9.86 -2.99 3.17
N GLY A 79 11.15 -2.69 2.90
CA GLY A 79 12.28 -3.48 3.38
C GLY A 79 12.45 -4.84 2.71
N PHE A 80 11.76 -5.09 1.57
CA PHE A 80 11.99 -6.29 0.74
C PHE A 80 13.25 -6.15 -0.10
N ASP A 81 13.72 -4.92 -0.30
CA ASP A 81 15.01 -4.61 -0.90
C ASP A 81 15.69 -3.49 -0.10
N SER A 82 16.98 -3.29 -0.28
CA SER A 82 17.77 -2.28 0.42
C SER A 82 18.19 -1.15 -0.51
N VAL A 83 18.26 0.06 0.01
CA VAL A 83 18.80 1.22 -0.70
C VAL A 83 20.32 1.06 -0.85
N ASP A 84 20.88 1.46 -2.00
CA ASP A 84 22.33 1.56 -2.18
C ASP A 84 22.85 2.90 -1.65
N GLU A 85 22.07 3.98 -1.83
CA GLU A 85 22.37 5.32 -1.33
C GLU A 85 21.08 5.99 -0.85
N GLY A 86 21.22 6.98 0.02
CA GLY A 86 20.11 7.73 0.59
C GLY A 86 19.44 7.01 1.75
N SER A 87 18.29 7.54 2.14
CA SER A 87 17.52 6.97 3.25
C SER A 87 16.04 7.31 3.13
N TRP A 88 15.22 6.57 3.86
CA TRP A 88 13.83 6.92 4.04
C TRP A 88 13.38 6.76 5.49
N THR A 89 12.39 7.53 5.88
CA THR A 89 11.84 7.56 7.23
C THR A 89 10.36 7.22 7.23
N LEU A 90 9.91 6.61 8.32
CA LEU A 90 8.50 6.41 8.66
C LEU A 90 8.26 7.10 10.01
N ASN A 91 7.30 8.02 10.06
CA ASN A 91 7.06 8.82 11.27
C ASN A 91 8.32 9.55 11.80
N GLY A 92 9.21 9.99 10.89
CA GLY A 92 10.48 10.64 11.25
C GLY A 92 11.59 9.69 11.72
N GLU A 93 11.32 8.39 11.87
CA GLU A 93 12.32 7.38 12.22
C GLU A 93 12.95 6.79 10.95
N VAL A 94 14.27 6.72 10.87
CA VAL A 94 14.98 6.09 9.75
C VAL A 94 14.72 4.59 9.74
N ILE A 95 14.15 4.10 8.64
CA ILE A 95 13.74 2.70 8.47
C ILE A 95 14.55 1.98 7.39
N SER A 96 15.35 2.70 6.60
CA SER A 96 16.19 2.11 5.55
C SER A 96 17.00 0.92 6.10
N GLY A 97 16.97 -0.22 5.37
CA GLY A 97 17.64 -1.45 5.78
C GLY A 97 16.90 -2.25 6.88
N THR A 98 15.73 -1.81 7.31
CA THR A 98 14.90 -2.56 8.27
C THR A 98 14.17 -3.70 7.53
N PRO A 99 14.21 -4.94 8.03
CA PRO A 99 13.54 -6.06 7.35
C PRO A 99 12.00 -5.94 7.41
N PRO A 100 11.27 -6.53 6.43
CA PRO A 100 9.83 -6.31 6.21
C PRO A 100 8.97 -6.54 7.46
N HIS A 101 9.25 -7.60 8.23
CA HIS A 101 8.47 -7.92 9.42
C HIS A 101 8.60 -6.85 10.54
N LYS A 102 9.73 -6.14 10.59
CA LYS A 102 9.91 -5.01 11.52
C LYS A 102 9.24 -3.74 10.99
N VAL A 103 9.29 -3.51 9.68
CA VAL A 103 8.57 -2.40 9.02
C VAL A 103 7.06 -2.55 9.28
N ALA A 104 6.52 -3.77 9.12
CA ALA A 104 5.11 -4.04 9.40
C ALA A 104 4.72 -3.76 10.86
N ARG A 105 5.59 -4.12 11.83
CA ARG A 105 5.37 -3.83 13.26
C ARG A 105 5.43 -2.33 13.59
N LYS A 106 6.03 -1.53 12.73
CA LYS A 106 6.08 -0.05 12.84
C LYS A 106 4.87 0.64 12.20
N GLY A 107 3.88 -0.14 11.75
CA GLY A 107 2.61 0.39 11.24
C GLY A 107 2.55 0.55 9.71
N MET A 108 3.51 0.04 8.95
CA MET A 108 3.44 0.04 7.48
C MET A 108 3.27 -1.37 6.93
N VAL A 109 2.12 -1.66 6.31
CA VAL A 109 1.79 -2.98 5.76
C VAL A 109 1.60 -2.89 4.26
N ARG A 110 2.13 -3.89 3.55
CA ARG A 110 1.93 -4.05 2.10
C ARG A 110 1.09 -5.28 1.78
N THR A 111 0.11 -5.11 0.89
CA THR A 111 -0.51 -6.22 0.17
C THR A 111 0.30 -6.54 -1.09
N PHE A 112 0.21 -7.75 -1.59
CA PHE A 112 0.98 -8.19 -2.75
C PHE A 112 0.08 -8.34 -3.98
N GLN A 113 0.66 -8.16 -5.16
CA GLN A 113 -0.01 -8.37 -6.46
C GLN A 113 -0.57 -9.80 -6.59
N LEU A 114 0.17 -10.80 -6.10
CA LEU A 114 -0.32 -12.18 -5.99
C LEU A 114 -0.81 -12.43 -4.57
N THR A 115 -2.07 -12.83 -4.42
CA THR A 115 -2.67 -13.14 -3.13
C THR A 115 -1.88 -14.22 -2.39
N LYS A 116 -1.31 -13.83 -1.24
CA LYS A 116 -0.60 -14.76 -0.34
C LYS A 116 -1.53 -15.37 0.72
N ALA A 117 -2.80 -15.58 0.38
CA ALA A 117 -3.70 -16.33 1.25
C ALA A 117 -3.15 -17.75 1.42
N LEU A 118 -3.17 -18.22 2.66
CA LEU A 118 -2.75 -19.59 2.98
C LEU A 118 -3.90 -20.53 2.62
N PHE A 119 -3.86 -21.08 1.43
CA PHE A 119 -4.97 -21.84 0.82
C PHE A 119 -5.47 -23.03 1.64
N ARG A 120 -4.58 -23.65 2.45
CA ARG A 120 -4.89 -24.80 3.29
C ARG A 120 -5.42 -24.44 4.68
N LEU A 121 -5.55 -23.15 4.98
CA LEU A 121 -6.14 -22.66 6.22
C LEU A 121 -7.53 -22.11 5.97
N SER A 122 -8.35 -22.13 7.01
CA SER A 122 -9.65 -21.45 6.99
C SER A 122 -9.48 -19.94 6.84
N VAL A 123 -10.53 -19.25 6.42
CA VAL A 123 -10.55 -17.79 6.33
C VAL A 123 -10.25 -17.14 7.68
N ILE A 124 -10.85 -17.65 8.77
CA ILE A 124 -10.61 -17.11 10.12
C ILE A 124 -9.16 -17.38 10.57
N ASP A 125 -8.56 -18.53 10.27
CA ASP A 125 -7.18 -18.81 10.65
C ASP A 125 -6.19 -17.98 9.86
N ASN A 126 -6.49 -17.68 8.58
CA ASN A 126 -5.74 -16.69 7.81
C ASN A 126 -5.72 -15.32 8.48
N MET A 127 -6.84 -14.89 9.07
CA MET A 127 -6.95 -13.63 9.81
C MET A 127 -6.14 -13.69 11.12
N ARG A 128 -6.33 -14.72 11.91
CA ARG A 128 -5.64 -14.91 13.21
C ARG A 128 -4.13 -14.89 13.07
N LEU A 129 -3.57 -15.55 12.04
CA LEU A 129 -2.13 -15.57 11.77
C LEU A 129 -1.58 -14.19 11.38
N ALA A 130 -2.41 -13.27 10.90
CA ALA A 130 -1.97 -11.93 10.59
C ALA A 130 -1.84 -11.03 11.83
N ALA A 131 -2.40 -11.41 12.97
CA ALA A 131 -2.26 -10.66 14.20
C ALA A 131 -0.82 -10.70 14.71
N THR A 132 -0.34 -9.57 15.24
CA THR A 132 1.03 -9.44 15.77
C THR A 132 1.05 -9.52 17.30
N ASN A 133 2.25 -9.74 17.87
CA ASN A 133 2.46 -9.74 19.33
C ASN A 133 1.63 -10.79 20.08
N GLN A 134 1.41 -11.95 19.49
CA GLN A 134 0.68 -13.05 20.13
C GLN A 134 1.50 -13.61 21.29
N ARG A 135 0.93 -13.57 22.50
CA ARG A 135 1.62 -14.03 23.71
C ARG A 135 1.91 -15.53 23.69
N GLY A 136 1.10 -16.31 22.95
CA GLY A 136 1.28 -17.75 22.76
C GLY A 136 2.51 -18.13 21.93
N GLU A 137 3.11 -17.21 21.17
CA GLU A 137 4.35 -17.45 20.41
C GLU A 137 5.59 -17.65 21.32
N SER A 138 5.51 -17.22 22.58
CA SER A 138 6.59 -17.45 23.54
C SER A 138 6.51 -18.86 24.11
N PHE A 139 7.57 -19.65 23.99
CA PHE A 139 7.63 -21.05 24.46
C PHE A 139 7.17 -21.21 25.92
N ILE A 140 7.60 -20.31 26.83
CA ILE A 140 7.22 -20.36 28.24
C ILE A 140 5.75 -19.95 28.43
N ARG A 141 5.27 -18.91 27.75
CA ARG A 141 3.88 -18.41 27.87
C ARG A 141 2.87 -19.33 27.18
N GLY A 142 3.28 -20.05 26.14
CA GLY A 142 2.45 -21.03 25.44
C GLY A 142 2.01 -22.20 26.31
N LEU A 143 2.81 -22.54 27.35
CA LEU A 143 2.49 -23.60 28.32
C LEU A 143 1.32 -23.27 29.27
N PHE A 144 0.94 -22.00 29.36
CA PHE A 144 -0.11 -21.54 30.28
C PHE A 144 -1.30 -20.94 29.54
N PRO A 145 -2.35 -21.72 29.20
CA PRO A 145 -3.49 -21.31 28.37
C PRO A 145 -4.21 -20.04 28.87
N PHE A 146 -4.28 -19.80 30.18
CA PHE A 146 -4.93 -18.64 30.77
C PHE A 146 -4.24 -17.31 30.42
N ILE A 147 -2.95 -17.33 30.00
CA ILE A 147 -2.18 -16.13 29.67
C ILE A 147 -2.56 -15.61 28.27
N TRP A 148 -2.86 -16.51 27.33
CA TRP A 148 -3.08 -16.15 25.92
C TRP A 148 -4.53 -16.31 25.46
N LYS A 149 -5.36 -17.12 26.16
CA LYS A 149 -6.75 -17.39 25.77
C LYS A 149 -7.57 -16.12 25.57
N LYS A 150 -7.51 -15.18 26.53
CA LYS A 150 -8.22 -13.89 26.44
C LYS A 150 -7.74 -13.03 25.25
N GLN A 151 -6.45 -13.12 24.91
CA GLN A 151 -5.92 -12.42 23.73
C GLN A 151 -6.39 -13.09 22.44
N GLU A 152 -6.44 -14.40 22.39
CA GLU A 152 -6.92 -15.14 21.24
C GLU A 152 -8.41 -14.89 20.97
N GLU A 153 -9.22 -14.79 22.02
CA GLU A 153 -10.63 -14.35 21.91
C GLU A 153 -10.73 -12.94 21.31
N ALA A 154 -9.93 -11.99 21.78
CA ALA A 154 -9.90 -10.63 21.25
C ALA A 154 -9.43 -10.57 19.79
N ILE A 155 -8.41 -11.35 19.41
CA ILE A 155 -7.94 -11.49 18.02
C ILE A 155 -9.06 -12.08 17.14
N THR A 156 -9.78 -13.08 17.66
CA THR A 156 -10.90 -13.70 16.93
C THR A 156 -12.03 -12.70 16.68
N LEU A 157 -12.42 -11.93 17.70
CA LEU A 157 -13.45 -10.90 17.57
C LEU A 157 -13.03 -9.83 16.54
N GLN A 158 -11.79 -9.34 16.60
CA GLN A 158 -11.28 -8.40 15.60
C GLN A 158 -11.30 -9.00 14.18
N ALA A 159 -10.94 -10.27 14.04
CA ALA A 159 -10.97 -10.97 12.77
C ALA A 159 -12.40 -11.07 12.21
N GLU A 160 -13.39 -11.40 13.06
CA GLU A 160 -14.80 -11.49 12.68
C GLU A 160 -15.41 -10.12 12.32
N GLU A 161 -15.03 -9.05 13.02
CA GLU A 161 -15.41 -7.67 12.67
C GLU A 161 -14.89 -7.29 11.27
N LEU A 162 -13.61 -7.57 10.98
CA LEU A 162 -13.03 -7.33 9.65
C LEU A 162 -13.67 -8.22 8.58
N LEU A 163 -13.90 -9.50 8.85
CA LEU A 163 -14.58 -10.38 7.89
C LEU A 163 -16.01 -9.90 7.59
N THR A 164 -16.71 -9.39 8.58
CA THR A 164 -18.04 -8.80 8.40
C THR A 164 -17.97 -7.55 7.52
N ARG A 165 -17.01 -6.66 7.79
CA ARG A 165 -16.76 -5.45 6.98
C ARG A 165 -16.49 -5.78 5.52
N PHE A 166 -15.68 -6.80 5.25
CA PHE A 166 -15.33 -7.24 3.90
C PHE A 166 -16.31 -8.26 3.30
N LYS A 167 -17.47 -8.49 3.95
CA LYS A 167 -18.52 -9.43 3.50
C LYS A 167 -18.00 -10.86 3.28
N LEU A 168 -17.11 -11.30 4.15
CA LEU A 168 -16.50 -12.65 4.14
C LEU A 168 -16.88 -13.48 5.38
N ILE A 169 -17.71 -12.96 6.27
CA ILE A 169 -18.07 -13.64 7.53
C ILE A 169 -18.76 -14.98 7.28
N ASP A 170 -19.61 -15.08 6.25
CA ASP A 170 -20.29 -16.32 5.87
C ASP A 170 -19.32 -17.39 5.34
N LYS A 171 -18.08 -17.01 5.05
CA LYS A 171 -16.97 -17.86 4.58
C LYS A 171 -15.93 -18.13 5.66
N ARG A 172 -16.22 -17.73 6.90
CA ARG A 172 -15.31 -17.74 8.04
C ARG A 172 -14.57 -19.08 8.19
N ASP A 173 -15.30 -20.17 8.13
CA ASP A 173 -14.80 -21.53 8.36
C ASP A 173 -14.43 -22.29 7.07
N ASP A 174 -14.70 -21.69 5.88
CA ASP A 174 -14.29 -22.22 4.59
C ASP A 174 -12.76 -22.16 4.44
N PHE A 175 -12.17 -23.06 3.69
CA PHE A 175 -10.76 -22.92 3.28
C PHE A 175 -10.59 -21.73 2.34
N ALA A 176 -9.50 -20.98 2.50
CA ALA A 176 -9.18 -19.86 1.61
C ALA A 176 -9.05 -20.27 0.13
N ALA A 177 -8.76 -21.56 -0.14
CA ALA A 177 -8.77 -22.13 -1.50
C ALA A 177 -10.15 -22.06 -2.17
N ALA A 178 -11.24 -22.15 -1.39
CA ALA A 178 -12.61 -22.13 -1.92
C ALA A 178 -13.09 -20.70 -2.32
N LEU A 179 -12.37 -19.66 -1.89
CA LEU A 179 -12.69 -18.28 -2.24
C LEU A 179 -12.43 -18.00 -3.71
N SER A 180 -13.27 -17.16 -4.33
CA SER A 180 -13.00 -16.58 -5.65
C SER A 180 -11.75 -15.68 -5.62
N GLY A 181 -11.16 -15.39 -6.78
CA GLY A 181 -10.00 -14.50 -6.89
C GLY A 181 -10.21 -13.16 -6.19
N GLY A 182 -11.37 -12.57 -6.37
CA GLY A 182 -11.70 -11.31 -5.74
C GLY A 182 -11.94 -11.41 -4.23
N GLN A 183 -12.60 -12.46 -3.75
CA GLN A 183 -12.75 -12.70 -2.32
C GLN A 183 -11.39 -12.90 -1.64
N ARG A 184 -10.43 -13.54 -2.33
CA ARG A 184 -9.07 -13.66 -1.83
C ARG A 184 -8.38 -12.29 -1.67
N LYS A 185 -8.60 -11.36 -2.61
CA LYS A 185 -8.09 -9.98 -2.46
C LYS A 185 -8.72 -9.23 -1.28
N LEU A 186 -10.03 -9.40 -1.07
CA LEU A 186 -10.68 -8.86 0.13
C LEU A 186 -10.12 -9.47 1.42
N LEU A 187 -9.88 -10.78 1.45
CA LEU A 187 -9.24 -11.45 2.58
C LEU A 187 -7.83 -10.91 2.84
N GLU A 188 -7.05 -10.68 1.79
CA GLU A 188 -5.70 -10.11 1.91
C GLU A 188 -5.73 -8.70 2.50
N MET A 189 -6.65 -7.84 2.04
CA MET A 189 -6.85 -6.51 2.61
C MET A 189 -7.29 -6.58 4.08
N ALA A 190 -8.25 -7.46 4.41
CA ALA A 190 -8.69 -7.68 5.79
C ALA A 190 -7.52 -8.14 6.68
N ARG A 191 -6.67 -9.07 6.20
CA ARG A 191 -5.46 -9.52 6.90
C ARG A 191 -4.48 -8.39 7.17
N ALA A 192 -4.27 -7.49 6.20
CA ALA A 192 -3.40 -6.33 6.37
C ALA A 192 -3.89 -5.41 7.51
N LEU A 193 -5.20 -5.33 7.75
CA LEU A 193 -5.79 -4.51 8.80
C LEU A 193 -5.72 -5.14 10.20
N MET A 194 -5.43 -6.44 10.32
CA MET A 194 -5.29 -7.10 11.61
C MET A 194 -4.20 -6.50 12.51
N VAL A 195 -3.17 -5.91 11.91
CA VAL A 195 -2.08 -5.24 12.65
C VAL A 195 -2.37 -3.78 12.98
N LYS A 196 -3.54 -3.24 12.57
CA LYS A 196 -3.95 -1.84 12.75
C LYS A 196 -2.88 -0.87 12.22
N PRO A 197 -2.56 -0.93 10.92
CA PRO A 197 -1.50 -0.13 10.35
C PRO A 197 -1.84 1.36 10.31
N GLU A 198 -0.82 2.22 10.30
CA GLU A 198 -0.96 3.66 10.03
C GLU A 198 -0.95 3.93 8.51
N ILE A 199 -0.23 3.08 7.76
CA ILE A 199 -0.17 3.14 6.30
C ILE A 199 -0.31 1.76 5.66
N VAL A 200 -1.16 1.69 4.66
CA VAL A 200 -1.37 0.50 3.82
C VAL A 200 -0.82 0.77 2.42
N MET A 201 0.08 -0.09 1.97
CA MET A 201 0.64 -0.06 0.62
C MET A 201 -0.01 -1.14 -0.24
N LEU A 202 -0.66 -0.72 -1.34
CA LEU A 202 -1.40 -1.61 -2.23
C LEU A 202 -0.69 -1.70 -3.59
N ASP A 203 -0.34 -2.91 -3.99
CA ASP A 203 0.35 -3.17 -5.26
C ASP A 203 -0.64 -3.74 -6.28
N GLU A 204 -1.06 -2.92 -7.24
CA GLU A 204 -2.07 -3.22 -8.26
C GLU A 204 -3.32 -3.93 -7.69
N PRO A 205 -4.02 -3.31 -6.73
CA PRO A 205 -5.11 -3.96 -6.02
C PRO A 205 -6.26 -4.39 -6.93
N MET A 206 -6.41 -3.77 -8.11
CA MET A 206 -7.49 -4.06 -9.06
C MET A 206 -7.11 -5.06 -10.15
N ALA A 207 -5.86 -5.51 -10.22
CA ALA A 207 -5.43 -6.47 -11.24
C ALA A 207 -6.24 -7.79 -11.15
N GLY A 208 -6.88 -8.19 -12.28
CA GLY A 208 -7.67 -9.42 -12.34
C GLY A 208 -9.00 -9.42 -11.55
N VAL A 209 -9.49 -8.25 -11.16
CA VAL A 209 -10.76 -8.10 -10.42
C VAL A 209 -11.89 -7.77 -11.39
N ASN A 210 -13.05 -8.42 -11.21
CA ASN A 210 -14.23 -8.10 -12.01
C ASN A 210 -14.82 -6.72 -11.66
N PRO A 211 -15.60 -6.07 -12.55
CA PRO A 211 -16.08 -4.71 -12.35
C PRO A 211 -16.91 -4.50 -11.07
N ALA A 212 -17.75 -5.48 -10.70
CA ALA A 212 -18.60 -5.35 -9.51
C ALA A 212 -17.77 -5.33 -8.21
N LEU A 213 -16.74 -6.18 -8.14
CA LEU A 213 -15.84 -6.22 -6.98
C LEU A 213 -14.87 -5.04 -6.97
N LYS A 214 -14.49 -4.50 -8.14
CA LYS A 214 -13.68 -3.29 -8.27
C LYS A 214 -14.31 -2.13 -7.48
N GLN A 215 -15.62 -1.89 -7.66
CA GLN A 215 -16.32 -0.84 -6.91
C GLN A 215 -16.32 -1.09 -5.40
N SER A 216 -16.48 -2.34 -4.96
CA SER A 216 -16.38 -2.68 -3.54
C SER A 216 -15.00 -2.40 -2.96
N LEU A 217 -13.92 -2.79 -3.68
CA LEU A 217 -12.53 -2.51 -3.26
C LEU A 217 -12.25 -1.01 -3.20
N LEU A 218 -12.70 -0.24 -4.20
CA LEU A 218 -12.60 1.23 -4.19
C LEU A 218 -13.28 1.85 -2.97
N GLY A 219 -14.49 1.37 -2.63
CA GLY A 219 -15.19 1.77 -1.41
C GLY A 219 -14.35 1.51 -0.17
N HIS A 220 -13.81 0.30 -0.02
CA HIS A 220 -12.96 -0.04 1.13
C HIS A 220 -11.69 0.80 1.21
N ILE A 221 -11.04 1.14 0.07
CA ILE A 221 -9.86 2.02 0.07
C ILE A 221 -10.24 3.43 0.55
N LYS A 222 -11.37 3.98 0.10
CA LYS A 222 -11.88 5.26 0.57
C LYS A 222 -12.19 5.22 2.08
N ASP A 223 -12.81 4.13 2.56
CA ASP A 223 -13.10 3.94 3.99
C ASP A 223 -11.83 3.93 4.86
N LEU A 224 -10.72 3.34 4.38
CA LEU A 224 -9.45 3.36 5.11
C LEU A 224 -8.98 4.79 5.39
N ARG A 225 -9.07 5.68 4.39
CA ARG A 225 -8.75 7.12 4.58
C ARG A 225 -9.70 7.77 5.56
N GLU A 226 -11.01 7.52 5.47
CA GLU A 226 -12.01 8.11 6.39
C GLU A 226 -11.81 7.62 7.84
N GLU A 227 -11.07 6.54 8.04
CA GLU A 227 -10.63 6.07 9.36
C GLU A 227 -9.26 6.66 9.78
N GLY A 228 -8.69 7.54 8.97
CA GLY A 228 -7.42 8.22 9.24
C GLY A 228 -6.17 7.45 8.82
N MET A 229 -6.32 6.31 8.13
CA MET A 229 -5.18 5.59 7.58
C MET A 229 -4.63 6.28 6.33
N THR A 230 -3.33 6.17 6.13
CA THR A 230 -2.69 6.58 4.88
C THR A 230 -2.71 5.41 3.91
N VAL A 231 -2.98 5.69 2.65
CA VAL A 231 -2.92 4.68 1.58
C VAL A 231 -1.93 5.14 0.51
N LEU A 232 -0.97 4.28 0.19
CA LEU A 232 -0.10 4.44 -0.96
C LEU A 232 -0.34 3.25 -1.90
N PHE A 233 -0.69 3.50 -3.14
CA PHE A 233 -0.97 2.41 -4.07
C PHE A 233 -0.30 2.61 -5.43
N VAL A 234 0.03 1.48 -6.09
CA VAL A 234 0.48 1.46 -7.48
C VAL A 234 -0.68 1.03 -8.36
N GLU A 235 -0.95 1.77 -9.42
CA GLU A 235 -1.94 1.42 -10.43
C GLU A 235 -1.57 2.02 -11.79
N HIS A 236 -2.19 1.45 -12.83
CA HIS A 236 -2.06 1.91 -14.21
C HIS A 236 -3.41 2.31 -14.84
N ASP A 237 -4.52 2.07 -14.12
CA ASP A 237 -5.87 2.51 -14.49
C ASP A 237 -6.07 3.98 -14.08
N MET A 238 -5.94 4.88 -15.05
CA MET A 238 -5.99 6.33 -14.80
C MET A 238 -7.35 6.82 -14.32
N ASP A 239 -8.44 6.17 -14.73
CA ASP A 239 -9.79 6.52 -14.26
C ASP A 239 -9.93 6.24 -12.76
N MET A 240 -9.40 5.08 -12.33
CA MET A 240 -9.33 4.74 -10.92
C MET A 240 -8.46 5.72 -10.13
N VAL A 241 -7.26 6.00 -10.63
CA VAL A 241 -6.33 6.96 -9.99
C VAL A 241 -7.02 8.29 -9.78
N ARG A 242 -7.74 8.80 -10.79
CA ARG A 242 -8.48 10.06 -10.72
C ARG A 242 -9.64 10.01 -9.71
N ASP A 243 -10.34 8.87 -9.62
CA ASP A 243 -11.54 8.72 -8.74
C ASP A 243 -11.19 8.69 -7.26
N ILE A 244 -10.07 8.08 -6.87
CA ILE A 244 -9.79 7.82 -5.45
C ILE A 244 -8.61 8.58 -4.86
N SER A 245 -7.66 9.05 -5.68
CA SER A 245 -6.42 9.67 -5.16
C SER A 245 -6.65 11.11 -4.74
N ASP A 246 -6.02 11.48 -3.63
CA ASP A 246 -5.88 12.88 -3.21
C ASP A 246 -4.60 13.51 -3.83
N TRP A 247 -3.57 12.67 -4.05
CA TRP A 247 -2.30 13.06 -4.67
C TRP A 247 -1.77 11.95 -5.58
N VAL A 248 -1.05 12.34 -6.62
CA VAL A 248 -0.44 11.43 -7.59
C VAL A 248 1.04 11.73 -7.70
N ILE A 249 1.85 10.70 -7.69
CA ILE A 249 3.30 10.74 -7.93
C ILE A 249 3.58 9.93 -9.18
N VAL A 250 4.32 10.51 -10.12
CA VAL A 250 4.66 9.86 -11.39
C VAL A 250 6.12 9.49 -11.43
N MET A 251 6.40 8.21 -11.64
CA MET A 251 7.75 7.71 -11.88
C MET A 251 7.99 7.42 -13.35
N ALA A 252 9.17 7.81 -13.84
CA ALA A 252 9.72 7.37 -15.11
C ALA A 252 11.24 7.21 -14.97
N GLU A 253 11.81 6.17 -15.57
CA GLU A 253 13.26 5.88 -15.56
C GLU A 253 13.89 5.95 -14.16
N GLY A 254 13.18 5.45 -13.16
CA GLY A 254 13.60 5.44 -11.76
C GLY A 254 13.48 6.76 -11.01
N LYS A 255 12.99 7.83 -11.63
CA LYS A 255 12.87 9.18 -11.05
C LYS A 255 11.43 9.60 -10.86
N ILE A 256 11.18 10.53 -9.95
CA ILE A 256 9.90 11.24 -9.87
C ILE A 256 9.92 12.36 -10.91
N VAL A 257 9.07 12.28 -11.91
CA VAL A 257 9.01 13.25 -13.03
C VAL A 257 7.88 14.25 -12.87
N ALA A 258 6.83 13.91 -12.12
CA ALA A 258 5.74 14.81 -11.80
C ALA A 258 5.08 14.38 -10.49
N GLU A 259 4.49 15.30 -9.78
CA GLU A 259 3.54 15.04 -8.70
C GLU A 259 2.53 16.17 -8.56
N GLY A 260 1.34 15.85 -8.04
CA GLY A 260 0.28 16.85 -7.90
C GLY A 260 -1.08 16.21 -7.64
N THR A 261 -2.12 17.03 -7.68
CA THR A 261 -3.50 16.53 -7.70
C THR A 261 -3.74 15.71 -8.97
N PRO A 262 -4.68 14.76 -8.99
CA PRO A 262 -4.96 13.95 -10.17
C PRO A 262 -5.15 14.79 -11.44
N ASP A 263 -5.93 15.87 -11.37
CA ASP A 263 -6.19 16.73 -12.52
C ASP A 263 -4.94 17.49 -13.00
N SER A 264 -4.07 17.93 -12.09
CA SER A 264 -2.82 18.61 -12.45
C SER A 264 -1.81 17.68 -13.14
N VAL A 265 -1.77 16.42 -12.71
CA VAL A 265 -0.86 15.40 -13.26
C VAL A 265 -1.35 14.93 -14.64
N MET A 266 -2.65 14.71 -14.81
CA MET A 266 -3.22 14.25 -16.09
C MET A 266 -3.00 15.23 -17.26
N GLY A 267 -2.87 16.54 -16.96
CA GLY A 267 -2.54 17.58 -17.95
C GLY A 267 -1.05 17.89 -18.11
N ASN A 268 -0.18 17.20 -17.41
CA ASN A 268 1.25 17.51 -17.40
C ASN A 268 1.98 16.89 -18.60
N GLN A 269 2.70 17.74 -19.39
CA GLN A 269 3.43 17.31 -20.58
C GLN A 269 4.48 16.25 -20.28
N ALA A 270 5.23 16.37 -19.17
CA ALA A 270 6.24 15.37 -18.80
C ALA A 270 5.64 13.98 -18.53
N VAL A 271 4.38 13.93 -18.05
CA VAL A 271 3.66 12.66 -17.85
C VAL A 271 3.27 12.05 -19.21
N ILE A 272 2.73 12.88 -20.10
CA ILE A 272 2.35 12.45 -21.45
C ILE A 272 3.59 11.90 -22.18
N ASP A 273 4.70 12.61 -22.14
CA ASP A 273 5.95 12.22 -22.78
C ASP A 273 6.52 10.90 -22.20
N ALA A 274 6.46 10.73 -20.88
CA ALA A 274 6.90 9.50 -20.21
C ALA A 274 6.10 8.26 -20.64
N TYR A 275 4.79 8.41 -20.88
CA TYR A 275 3.95 7.32 -21.37
C TYR A 275 4.08 7.08 -22.88
N LEU A 276 4.27 8.14 -23.70
CA LEU A 276 4.47 8.03 -25.15
C LEU A 276 5.86 7.46 -25.47
N GLY A 277 6.91 7.86 -24.74
CA GLY A 277 8.26 7.34 -24.91
C GLY A 277 8.36 5.85 -24.65
N ALA A 278 7.66 5.34 -23.65
CA ALA A 278 7.62 3.90 -23.35
C ALA A 278 6.97 3.04 -24.44
N HIS A 279 6.11 3.62 -25.30
CA HIS A 279 5.52 2.92 -26.45
C HIS A 279 6.46 2.83 -27.65
N HIS A 280 7.42 3.73 -27.80
CA HIS A 280 8.39 3.68 -28.90
C HIS A 280 9.47 2.61 -28.74
N ASP A 281 9.85 2.26 -27.50
CA ASP A 281 10.86 1.23 -27.26
C ASP A 281 10.35 -0.22 -27.51
N VAL A 282 9.05 -0.45 -27.38
CA VAL A 282 8.46 -1.79 -27.63
C VAL A 282 8.39 -2.14 -29.12
N SER A 283 8.35 -1.16 -30.02
CA SER A 283 8.25 -1.39 -31.46
C SER A 283 9.59 -1.70 -32.17
N LEU A 284 10.70 -1.59 -31.48
CA LEU A 284 12.05 -1.88 -32.05
C LEU A 284 12.54 -3.30 -31.75
N ASP A 285 11.94 -4.03 -30.83
CA ASP A 285 12.36 -5.40 -30.45
C ASP A 285 11.61 -6.53 -31.18
N GLU A 286 10.52 -6.22 -31.91
CA GLU A 286 9.79 -7.20 -32.72
C GLU A 286 10.36 -7.39 -34.14
N GLY A 287 11.50 -6.81 -34.45
CA GLY A 287 12.12 -6.81 -35.79
C GLY A 287 13.49 -7.54 -35.87
N ARG A 288 13.84 -8.44 -34.95
CA ARG A 288 15.08 -9.24 -35.07
C ARG A 288 14.86 -10.71 -34.79
#